data_ba3d586d0d487d1cf0d1edaf0f102b3e
#
_entry.id   ba3d586d0d487d1cf0d1edaf0f102b3e
#
_cell.length_a   1.000
_cell.length_b   1.000
_cell.length_c   1.000
_cell.angle_alpha   90.00
_cell.angle_beta   90.00
_cell.angle_gamma   90.00
#
_symmetry.space_group_name_H-M   'P 1'
#
loop_
_entity.id
_entity.type
_entity.pdbx_description
1 polymer ?
#
loop_
_entity_poly.entity_id
_entity_poly.type
_entity_poly.pdbx_seq_one_letter_code
_entity_poly.pdbx_strand_id
1 'polypeptide(L)'
;VFQGYNLLMQKTVAENIAFPLKLEKGYDRAAVNARVEELLELVGLADKAKAYPAQLSGGQKQRVAIARALATNPQLLLCDEPTSALDPLTTTAMLSLLEDINRKLGVTVIIITHELSVVRRVCRCVAVIGDGRVCEQGLVDDVFEHPKSDAARLLLKGEG
;
A
#
# COMPACT_ATOMS: atom_id res chain seq x y z
N VAL A 1 4.62 -2.16 -3.52
CA VAL A 1 4.78 -0.69 -3.45
C VAL A 1 5.97 -0.41 -2.57
N PHE A 2 6.96 0.28 -3.08
CA PHE A 2 8.21 0.57 -2.38
C PHE A 2 8.15 1.93 -1.70
N GLN A 3 8.93 2.13 -0.64
CA GLN A 3 9.08 3.39 0.08
C GLN A 3 9.44 4.58 -0.83
N GLY A 4 10.20 4.37 -1.90
CA GLY A 4 10.59 5.39 -2.88
C GLY A 4 9.58 5.70 -3.99
N TYR A 5 8.34 5.22 -3.94
CA TYR A 5 7.24 5.36 -4.92
C TYR A 5 7.58 4.85 -6.34
N ASN A 6 8.80 4.98 -6.81
CA ASN A 6 9.33 4.56 -8.13
C ASN A 6 8.44 4.98 -9.31
N LEU A 7 7.90 6.20 -9.26
CA LEU A 7 7.09 6.76 -10.33
C LEU A 7 7.97 7.19 -11.52
N LEU A 8 7.43 7.03 -12.72
CA LEU A 8 8.06 7.51 -13.95
C LEU A 8 7.88 9.02 -14.02
N MET A 9 8.96 9.77 -13.74
CA MET A 9 8.92 11.23 -13.55
C MET A 9 8.51 11.99 -14.81
N GLN A 10 8.81 11.46 -16.00
CA GLN A 10 8.46 12.04 -17.31
C GLN A 10 7.06 11.67 -17.79
N LYS A 11 6.30 10.90 -17.02
CA LYS A 11 4.94 10.49 -17.33
C LYS A 11 3.95 11.12 -16.37
N THR A 12 2.75 11.41 -16.88
CA THR A 12 1.64 11.88 -16.04
C THR A 12 1.18 10.80 -15.06
N VAL A 13 0.32 11.17 -14.12
CA VAL A 13 -0.33 10.24 -13.18
C VAL A 13 -1.07 9.14 -13.94
N ALA A 14 -1.91 9.51 -14.90
CA ALA A 14 -2.64 8.54 -15.72
C ALA A 14 -1.72 7.61 -16.50
N GLU A 15 -0.63 8.13 -17.06
CA GLU A 15 0.36 7.33 -17.78
C GLU A 15 1.16 6.39 -16.87
N ASN A 16 1.44 6.80 -15.62
CA ASN A 16 2.05 5.93 -14.62
C ASN A 16 1.14 4.74 -14.30
N ILE A 17 -0.16 4.99 -14.08
CA ILE A 17 -1.13 3.93 -13.80
C ILE A 17 -1.34 3.02 -15.03
N ALA A 18 -1.40 3.60 -16.23
CA ALA A 18 -1.56 2.85 -17.47
C ALA A 18 -0.33 2.01 -17.86
N PHE A 19 0.85 2.32 -17.30
CA PHE A 19 2.11 1.72 -17.73
C PHE A 19 2.12 0.18 -17.69
N PRO A 20 1.76 -0.48 -16.57
CA PRO A 20 1.74 -1.95 -16.52
C PRO A 20 0.71 -2.55 -17.50
N LEU A 21 -0.45 -1.92 -17.67
CA LEU A 21 -1.48 -2.40 -18.60
C LEU A 21 -1.01 -2.43 -20.06
N LYS A 22 -0.17 -1.45 -20.44
CA LYS A 22 0.39 -1.39 -21.81
C LYS A 22 1.43 -2.47 -22.09
N LEU A 23 1.98 -3.10 -21.06
CA LEU A 23 2.93 -4.21 -21.19
C LEU A 23 2.22 -5.57 -21.29
N GLU A 24 0.98 -5.67 -20.85
CA GLU A 24 0.18 -6.89 -20.95
C GLU A 24 -0.48 -6.99 -22.32
N LYS A 25 -0.53 -8.21 -22.88
CA LYS A 25 -1.26 -8.49 -24.11
C LYS A 25 -2.76 -8.56 -23.81
N GLY A 26 -3.58 -7.91 -24.63
CA GLY A 26 -5.04 -8.03 -24.55
C GLY A 26 -5.79 -6.81 -24.04
N TYR A 27 -5.11 -5.75 -23.64
CA TYR A 27 -5.76 -4.48 -23.33
C TYR A 27 -5.82 -3.58 -24.57
N ASP A 28 -7.03 -3.19 -24.95
CA ASP A 28 -7.21 -2.12 -25.93
C ASP A 28 -7.12 -0.73 -25.24
N ARG A 29 -7.07 0.31 -26.05
CA ARG A 29 -6.93 1.68 -25.54
C ARG A 29 -8.14 2.12 -24.69
N ALA A 30 -9.35 1.68 -25.03
CA ALA A 30 -10.56 2.05 -24.31
C ALA A 30 -10.59 1.36 -22.93
N ALA A 31 -10.27 0.07 -22.87
CA ALA A 31 -10.17 -0.69 -21.64
C ALA A 31 -9.08 -0.12 -20.69
N VAL A 32 -7.91 0.26 -21.23
CA VAL A 32 -6.86 0.91 -20.45
C VAL A 32 -7.35 2.22 -19.85
N ASN A 33 -8.01 3.07 -20.64
CA ASN A 33 -8.51 4.36 -20.13
C ASN A 33 -9.57 4.17 -19.05
N ALA A 34 -10.54 3.29 -19.27
CA ALA A 34 -11.58 3.00 -18.28
C ALA A 34 -10.99 2.49 -16.96
N ARG A 35 -9.99 1.59 -17.02
CA ARG A 35 -9.32 1.09 -15.83
C ARG A 35 -8.52 2.16 -15.10
N VAL A 36 -7.86 3.06 -15.82
CA VAL A 36 -7.13 4.20 -15.25
C VAL A 36 -8.09 5.15 -14.53
N GLU A 37 -9.25 5.48 -15.13
CA GLU A 37 -10.27 6.32 -14.53
C GLU A 37 -10.81 5.71 -13.23
N GLU A 38 -11.18 4.44 -13.24
CA GLU A 38 -11.61 3.69 -12.06
C GLU A 38 -10.59 3.75 -10.92
N LEU A 39 -9.31 3.54 -11.22
CA LEU A 39 -8.25 3.57 -10.23
C LEU A 39 -7.96 4.97 -9.70
N LEU A 40 -8.06 5.99 -10.55
CA LEU A 40 -7.93 7.39 -10.13
C LEU A 40 -9.05 7.79 -9.17
N GLU A 41 -10.28 7.36 -9.41
CA GLU A 41 -11.40 7.56 -8.50
C GLU A 41 -11.18 6.83 -7.18
N LEU A 42 -10.76 5.55 -7.24
CA LEU A 42 -10.49 4.73 -6.05
C LEU A 42 -9.47 5.40 -5.11
N VAL A 43 -8.40 5.98 -5.66
CA VAL A 43 -7.36 6.63 -4.85
C VAL A 43 -7.60 8.13 -4.60
N GLY A 44 -8.73 8.67 -5.09
CA GLY A 44 -9.12 10.08 -4.89
C GLY A 44 -8.21 11.08 -5.58
N LEU A 45 -7.78 10.78 -6.81
CA LEU A 45 -6.88 11.61 -7.62
C LEU A 45 -7.39 11.84 -9.06
N ALA A 46 -8.70 11.79 -9.29
CA ALA A 46 -9.29 12.00 -10.61
C ALA A 46 -8.90 13.36 -11.21
N ASP A 47 -8.85 14.42 -10.39
CA ASP A 47 -8.43 15.78 -10.77
C ASP A 47 -6.93 15.89 -11.12
N LYS A 48 -6.11 14.91 -10.76
CA LYS A 48 -4.65 14.88 -10.96
C LYS A 48 -4.20 14.02 -12.14
N ALA A 49 -5.11 13.46 -12.94
CA ALA A 49 -4.79 12.54 -14.03
C ALA A 49 -3.68 13.05 -14.97
N LYS A 50 -3.68 14.37 -15.27
CA LYS A 50 -2.72 15.04 -16.16
C LYS A 50 -1.50 15.60 -15.44
N ALA A 51 -1.45 15.59 -14.11
CA ALA A 51 -0.31 16.07 -13.34
C ALA A 51 0.91 15.15 -13.48
N TYR A 52 2.09 15.71 -13.28
CA TYR A 52 3.35 14.97 -13.21
C TYR A 52 3.72 14.66 -11.75
N PRO A 53 4.50 13.62 -11.48
CA PRO A 53 4.90 13.27 -10.11
C PRO A 53 5.57 14.41 -9.33
N ALA A 54 6.29 15.30 -10.00
CA ALA A 54 6.91 16.46 -9.38
C ALA A 54 5.90 17.46 -8.78
N GLN A 55 4.64 17.43 -9.22
CA GLN A 55 3.56 18.31 -8.79
C GLN A 55 2.72 17.71 -7.65
N LEU A 56 3.08 16.52 -7.15
CA LEU A 56 2.33 15.77 -6.15
C LEU A 56 3.00 15.81 -4.78
N SER A 57 2.19 15.82 -3.72
CA SER A 57 2.67 15.56 -2.36
C SER A 57 3.14 14.10 -2.19
N GLY A 58 3.86 13.80 -1.11
CA GLY A 58 4.31 12.44 -0.80
C GLY A 58 3.16 11.44 -0.75
N GLY A 59 2.09 11.76 -0.02
CA GLY A 59 0.90 10.91 0.07
C GLY A 59 0.17 10.73 -1.27
N GLN A 60 0.13 11.76 -2.13
CA GLN A 60 -0.40 11.62 -3.48
C GLN A 60 0.46 10.70 -4.35
N LYS A 61 1.79 10.82 -4.29
CA LYS A 61 2.70 9.90 -4.98
C LYS A 61 2.49 8.44 -4.54
N GLN A 62 2.32 8.23 -3.23
CA GLN A 62 2.05 6.90 -2.69
C GLN A 62 0.73 6.32 -3.23
N ARG A 63 -0.33 7.12 -3.28
CA ARG A 63 -1.63 6.72 -3.86
C ARG A 63 -1.51 6.36 -5.35
N VAL A 64 -0.72 7.12 -6.12
CA VAL A 64 -0.44 6.79 -7.55
C VAL A 64 0.32 5.47 -7.66
N ALA A 65 1.31 5.22 -6.79
CA ALA A 65 2.06 3.96 -6.78
C ALA A 65 1.16 2.75 -6.45
N ILE A 66 0.21 2.91 -5.52
CA ILE A 66 -0.80 1.90 -5.19
C ILE A 66 -1.72 1.67 -6.41
N ALA A 67 -2.28 2.73 -6.99
CA ALA A 67 -3.14 2.62 -8.17
C ALA A 67 -2.44 1.90 -9.33
N ARG A 68 -1.16 2.23 -9.58
CA ARG A 68 -0.34 1.54 -10.59
C ARG A 68 -0.15 0.06 -10.27
N ALA A 69 0.06 -0.29 -9.00
CA ALA A 69 0.21 -1.69 -8.59
C ALA A 69 -1.11 -2.48 -8.73
N LEU A 70 -2.26 -1.82 -8.60
CA LEU A 70 -3.59 -2.42 -8.75
C LEU A 70 -4.05 -2.52 -10.21
N ALA A 71 -3.34 -1.89 -11.16
CA ALA A 71 -3.79 -1.79 -12.55
C ALA A 71 -4.07 -3.15 -13.19
N THR A 72 -3.24 -4.14 -12.95
CA THR A 72 -3.32 -5.50 -13.50
C THR A 72 -4.16 -6.48 -12.67
N ASN A 73 -5.04 -5.98 -11.79
CA ASN A 73 -5.89 -6.80 -10.93
C ASN A 73 -5.13 -7.88 -10.12
N PRO A 74 -4.12 -7.51 -9.34
CA PRO A 74 -3.36 -8.47 -8.56
C PRO A 74 -4.22 -9.09 -7.46
N GLN A 75 -3.91 -10.33 -7.06
CA GLN A 75 -4.51 -10.97 -5.88
C GLN A 75 -3.84 -10.52 -4.57
N LEU A 76 -2.61 -10.00 -4.66
CA LEU A 76 -1.78 -9.62 -3.54
C LEU A 76 -1.11 -8.26 -3.78
N LEU A 77 -1.23 -7.35 -2.81
CA LEU A 77 -0.54 -6.07 -2.77
C LEU A 77 0.48 -6.07 -1.63
N LEU A 78 1.77 -5.90 -1.97
CA LEU A 78 2.84 -5.74 -0.99
C LEU A 78 3.13 -4.26 -0.79
N CYS A 79 3.02 -3.78 0.44
CA CYS A 79 3.31 -2.40 0.83
C CYS A 79 4.49 -2.39 1.81
N ASP A 80 5.59 -1.81 1.38
CA ASP A 80 6.80 -1.65 2.18
C ASP A 80 6.82 -0.24 2.73
N GLU A 81 6.65 -0.13 4.06
CA GLU A 81 6.59 1.11 4.82
C GLU A 81 5.64 2.18 4.21
N PRO A 82 4.36 1.88 3.98
CA PRO A 82 3.48 2.78 3.21
C PRO A 82 3.16 4.10 3.92
N THR A 83 3.52 4.25 5.19
CA THR A 83 3.20 5.40 6.04
C THR A 83 4.42 6.16 6.55
N SER A 84 5.63 5.61 6.43
CA SER A 84 6.85 6.10 7.10
C SER A 84 7.27 7.55 6.78
N ALA A 85 6.79 8.11 5.66
CA ALA A 85 7.14 9.48 5.24
C ALA A 85 5.90 10.42 5.23
N LEU A 86 4.83 10.05 5.92
CA LEU A 86 3.56 10.76 5.91
C LEU A 86 3.26 11.40 7.26
N ASP A 87 2.58 12.54 7.23
CA ASP A 87 2.01 13.14 8.43
C ASP A 87 0.82 12.31 8.96
N PRO A 88 0.40 12.49 10.23
CA PRO A 88 -0.63 11.65 10.86
C PRO A 88 -1.98 11.64 10.13
N LEU A 89 -2.40 12.76 9.53
CA LEU A 89 -3.66 12.83 8.79
C LEU A 89 -3.57 12.06 7.48
N THR A 90 -2.47 12.24 6.76
CA THR A 90 -2.19 11.51 5.52
C THR A 90 -2.01 10.01 5.78
N THR A 91 -1.34 9.63 6.88
CA THR A 91 -1.23 8.24 7.35
C THR A 91 -2.62 7.62 7.54
N THR A 92 -3.49 8.29 8.29
CA THR A 92 -4.86 7.83 8.52
C THR A 92 -5.61 7.60 7.20
N ALA A 93 -5.55 8.56 6.29
CA ALA A 93 -6.21 8.45 4.99
C ALA A 93 -5.60 7.33 4.10
N MET A 94 -4.29 7.07 4.22
CA MET A 94 -3.62 5.99 3.52
C MET A 94 -4.05 4.61 4.04
N LEU A 95 -4.11 4.44 5.36
CA LEU A 95 -4.55 3.18 5.96
C LEU A 95 -6.01 2.87 5.61
N SER A 96 -6.90 3.87 5.66
CA SER A 96 -8.29 3.70 5.23
C SER A 96 -8.41 3.32 3.74
N LEU A 97 -7.54 3.86 2.88
CA LEU A 97 -7.48 3.44 1.47
C LEU A 97 -7.07 1.97 1.33
N LEU A 98 -6.09 1.48 2.09
CA LEU A 98 -5.67 0.08 2.04
C LEU A 98 -6.78 -0.86 2.55
N GLU A 99 -7.52 -0.48 3.58
CA GLU A 99 -8.70 -1.22 4.06
C GLU A 99 -9.79 -1.27 2.97
N ASP A 100 -10.06 -0.15 2.31
CA ASP A 100 -11.03 -0.08 1.21
C ASP A 100 -10.63 -0.95 0.02
N ILE A 101 -9.35 -0.97 -0.36
CA ILE A 101 -8.82 -1.85 -1.41
C ILE A 101 -9.05 -3.31 -1.05
N ASN A 102 -8.69 -3.72 0.18
CA ASN A 102 -8.91 -5.09 0.63
C ASN A 102 -10.41 -5.46 0.59
N ARG A 103 -11.28 -4.60 1.14
CA ARG A 103 -12.71 -4.85 1.26
C ARG A 103 -13.44 -4.83 -0.09
N LYS A 104 -13.16 -3.83 -0.96
CA LYS A 104 -13.89 -3.60 -2.21
C LYS A 104 -13.40 -4.45 -3.36
N LEU A 105 -12.08 -4.68 -3.42
CA LEU A 105 -11.44 -5.41 -4.51
C LEU A 105 -11.07 -6.85 -4.15
N GLY A 106 -11.18 -7.27 -2.88
CA GLY A 106 -10.79 -8.60 -2.43
C GLY A 106 -9.29 -8.88 -2.52
N VAL A 107 -8.47 -7.84 -2.67
CA VAL A 107 -7.01 -7.94 -2.76
C VAL A 107 -6.43 -8.19 -1.37
N THR A 108 -5.61 -9.22 -1.22
CA THR A 108 -4.86 -9.42 0.02
C THR A 108 -3.78 -8.34 0.14
N VAL A 109 -3.74 -7.61 1.25
CA VAL A 109 -2.73 -6.58 1.49
C VAL A 109 -1.76 -7.07 2.56
N ILE A 110 -0.46 -7.08 2.22
CA ILE A 110 0.62 -7.32 3.18
C ILE A 110 1.34 -5.99 3.40
N ILE A 111 1.42 -5.57 4.64
CA ILE A 111 2.10 -4.35 5.06
C ILE A 111 3.37 -4.74 5.82
N ILE A 112 4.52 -4.26 5.36
CA ILE A 112 5.78 -4.34 6.09
C ILE A 112 5.94 -3.01 6.80
N THR A 113 6.05 -3.04 8.11
CA THR A 113 6.19 -1.83 8.94
C THR A 113 6.84 -2.15 10.29
N HIS A 114 7.49 -1.18 10.86
CA HIS A 114 7.94 -1.21 12.26
C HIS A 114 6.98 -0.44 13.19
N GLU A 115 5.93 0.19 12.64
CA GLU A 115 4.93 0.94 13.40
C GLU A 115 3.84 0.00 13.94
N LEU A 116 3.88 -0.38 15.21
CA LEU A 116 2.90 -1.28 15.82
C LEU A 116 1.49 -0.68 15.84
N SER A 117 1.36 0.63 15.91
CA SER A 117 0.10 1.36 15.80
C SER A 117 -0.61 1.10 14.46
N VAL A 118 0.14 1.02 13.36
CA VAL A 118 -0.37 0.63 12.04
C VAL A 118 -0.89 -0.80 12.06
N VAL A 119 -0.11 -1.73 12.63
CA VAL A 119 -0.49 -3.14 12.73
C VAL A 119 -1.81 -3.30 13.51
N ARG A 120 -1.91 -2.69 14.70
CA ARG A 120 -3.12 -2.72 15.54
C ARG A 120 -4.35 -2.18 14.83
N ARG A 121 -4.15 -1.15 14.01
CA ARG A 121 -5.27 -0.42 13.40
C ARG A 121 -5.89 -1.16 12.22
N VAL A 122 -5.08 -1.75 11.32
CA VAL A 122 -5.59 -2.23 10.02
C VAL A 122 -5.27 -3.70 9.74
N CYS A 123 -4.42 -4.35 10.53
CA CYS A 123 -4.04 -5.73 10.29
C CYS A 123 -4.88 -6.68 11.14
N ARG A 124 -5.31 -7.80 10.54
CA ARG A 124 -5.95 -8.90 11.26
C ARG A 124 -4.95 -9.92 11.76
N CYS A 125 -3.91 -10.15 10.98
CA CYS A 125 -2.85 -11.11 11.28
C CYS A 125 -1.51 -10.39 11.24
N VAL A 126 -0.55 -10.89 12.00
CA VAL A 126 0.83 -10.39 12.04
C VAL A 126 1.82 -11.54 11.94
N ALA A 127 2.95 -11.28 11.30
CA ALA A 127 4.14 -12.11 11.34
C ALA A 127 5.32 -11.27 11.83
N VAL A 128 5.95 -11.69 12.91
CA VAL A 128 7.14 -11.06 13.47
C VAL A 128 8.37 -11.69 12.83
N ILE A 129 9.19 -10.86 12.21
CA ILE A 129 10.42 -11.29 11.52
C ILE A 129 11.63 -10.84 12.36
N GLY A 130 12.53 -11.77 12.64
CA GLY A 130 13.82 -11.53 13.27
C GLY A 130 14.89 -12.40 12.60
N ASP A 131 16.08 -11.84 12.38
CA ASP A 131 17.23 -12.53 11.76
C ASP A 131 16.89 -13.26 10.45
N GLY A 132 16.04 -12.64 9.62
CA GLY A 132 15.61 -13.19 8.33
C GLY A 132 14.64 -14.38 8.42
N ARG A 133 14.02 -14.62 9.58
CA ARG A 133 13.07 -15.73 9.81
C ARG A 133 11.78 -15.20 10.43
N VAL A 134 10.68 -15.92 10.18
CA VAL A 134 9.43 -15.69 10.91
C VAL A 134 9.59 -16.30 12.31
N CYS A 135 9.65 -15.44 13.33
CA CYS A 135 9.79 -15.84 14.73
C CYS A 135 8.44 -16.19 15.37
N GLU A 136 7.39 -15.49 14.96
CA GLU A 136 6.04 -15.67 15.45
C GLU A 136 5.02 -15.19 14.42
N GLN A 137 3.83 -15.83 14.39
CA GLN A 137 2.73 -15.38 13.55
C GLN A 137 1.39 -15.76 14.20
N GLY A 138 0.36 -14.96 13.96
CA GLY A 138 -0.98 -15.19 14.48
C GLY A 138 -1.92 -14.04 14.26
N LEU A 139 -3.06 -14.06 14.96
CA LEU A 139 -3.92 -12.89 15.05
C LEU A 139 -3.19 -11.77 15.80
N VAL A 140 -3.45 -10.53 15.43
CA VAL A 140 -2.79 -9.36 16.05
C VAL A 140 -3.03 -9.36 17.56
N ASP A 141 -4.27 -9.54 17.99
CA ASP A 141 -4.62 -9.54 19.41
C ASP A 141 -3.86 -10.62 20.19
N ASP A 142 -3.80 -11.85 19.66
CA ASP A 142 -3.11 -12.97 20.32
C ASP A 142 -1.61 -12.72 20.48
N VAL A 143 -0.94 -12.22 19.42
CA VAL A 143 0.51 -11.98 19.42
C VAL A 143 0.86 -10.78 20.29
N PHE A 144 0.01 -9.77 20.33
CA PHE A 144 0.25 -8.55 21.08
C PHE A 144 -0.05 -8.68 22.57
N GLU A 145 -1.06 -9.48 22.95
CA GLU A 145 -1.40 -9.74 24.36
C GLU A 145 -0.54 -10.84 24.97
N HIS A 146 -0.21 -11.86 24.16
CA HIS A 146 0.49 -13.07 24.60
C HIS A 146 1.70 -13.42 23.73
N PRO A 147 2.71 -12.53 23.60
CA PRO A 147 3.88 -12.77 22.76
C PRO A 147 4.68 -13.98 23.25
N LYS A 148 4.95 -14.92 22.35
CA LYS A 148 5.66 -16.17 22.65
C LYS A 148 7.16 -16.07 22.33
N SER A 149 7.52 -15.41 21.23
CA SER A 149 8.91 -15.23 20.82
C SER A 149 9.60 -14.07 21.55
N ASP A 150 10.91 -14.18 21.72
CA ASP A 150 11.69 -13.08 22.30
C ASP A 150 11.71 -11.85 21.38
N ALA A 151 11.68 -12.07 20.06
CA ALA A 151 11.57 -10.98 19.08
C ALA A 151 10.27 -10.19 19.23
N ALA A 152 9.10 -10.86 19.40
CA ALA A 152 7.82 -10.20 19.64
C ALA A 152 7.83 -9.46 20.97
N ARG A 153 8.34 -10.07 22.04
CA ARG A 153 8.45 -9.43 23.37
C ARG A 153 9.32 -8.18 23.33
N LEU A 154 10.43 -8.21 22.56
CA LEU A 154 11.33 -7.07 22.44
C LEU A 154 10.66 -5.91 21.67
N LEU A 155 10.01 -6.20 20.55
CA LEU A 155 9.28 -5.21 19.76
C LEU A 155 8.18 -4.51 20.59
N LEU A 156 7.38 -5.29 21.31
CA LEU A 156 6.26 -4.76 22.10
C LEU A 156 6.70 -3.99 23.35
N LYS A 157 7.89 -4.25 23.91
CA LYS A 157 8.45 -3.49 25.03
C LYS A 157 9.01 -2.12 24.63
N GLY A 158 9.35 -1.92 23.37
CA GLY A 158 9.92 -0.65 22.88
C GLY A 158 8.89 0.47 22.68
N GLU A 159 7.61 0.22 22.90
CA GLU A 159 6.51 1.23 22.84
C GLU A 159 6.17 1.85 24.22
N GLY A 160 6.89 1.52 25.30
CA GLY A 160 6.66 2.02 26.65
C GLY A 160 7.45 3.27 27.01
#